data_b4342c66669dd05abe70c8cc471c34e0
#
_entry.id   b4342c66669dd05abe70c8cc471c34e0
#
_cell.length_a   1.000
_cell.length_b   1.000
_cell.length_c   1.000
_cell.angle_alpha   90.00
_cell.angle_beta   90.00
_cell.angle_gamma   90.00
#
_symmetry.space_group_name_H-M   'P 1'
#
loop_
_entity.id
_entity.type
_entity.pdbx_description
1 polymer ?
#
loop_
_entity_poly.entity_id
_entity_poly.type
_entity_poly.pdbx_seq_one_letter_code
_entity_poly.pdbx_strand_id
1 'polypeptide(L)'
;MKIQQLRYIVEIVNQNLNVTEAANTLFTSQPGISKQVRLLEDELGLEIFERNGKHIKALTPAGKKIVAIARELLVKTQSIKAVADEYTQPNHGVLRIATTNTQARYMLPSVVERFSKKYPDVSLHIHQGSPTQIYDALLSGEVDLAITTEAQYLFDDLVLLPCYLWNRSVIVKNDHPLAQCQNLTIEELSKYPLVTYTFGFTGVSDLDYAFNSAGLLPNIVFTATDADVIKTYVRLGLGVGIMASMAHTPEDKDLVAIDASHIFRSSMTQIAFKHSIFLRNYMYDFINMFSPHLTRPMVEQAERLHDNNAVKKLFDDVVLEVR
;
A
#
# COMPACT_ATOMS: atom_id res chain seq x y z
N MET A 1 -1.21 8.34 -33.10
CA MET A 1 -1.37 7.71 -31.76
C MET A 1 -2.68 8.15 -31.13
N LYS A 2 -3.44 7.21 -30.54
CA LYS A 2 -4.76 7.45 -29.90
C LYS A 2 -4.72 6.98 -28.45
N ILE A 3 -5.44 7.64 -27.55
CA ILE A 3 -5.55 7.25 -26.12
C ILE A 3 -6.05 5.81 -25.96
N GLN A 4 -6.94 5.36 -26.84
CA GLN A 4 -7.45 4.00 -26.84
C GLN A 4 -6.34 2.95 -27.10
N GLN A 5 -5.36 3.24 -27.95
CA GLN A 5 -4.22 2.36 -28.21
C GLN A 5 -3.32 2.27 -26.96
N LEU A 6 -3.13 3.39 -26.24
CA LEU A 6 -2.40 3.37 -24.96
C LEU A 6 -3.13 2.52 -23.91
N ARG A 7 -4.46 2.63 -23.84
CA ARG A 7 -5.26 1.77 -22.96
C ARG A 7 -5.10 0.29 -23.29
N TYR A 8 -5.03 -0.09 -24.56
CA TYR A 8 -4.86 -1.46 -24.96
C TYR A 8 -3.50 -2.05 -24.53
N ILE A 9 -2.39 -1.32 -24.76
CA ILE A 9 -1.08 -1.81 -24.36
C ILE A 9 -0.93 -1.92 -22.84
N VAL A 10 -1.49 -0.99 -22.06
CA VAL A 10 -1.50 -1.05 -20.61
C VAL A 10 -2.33 -2.23 -20.12
N GLU A 11 -3.53 -2.43 -20.67
CA GLU A 11 -4.41 -3.53 -20.25
C GLU A 11 -3.80 -4.91 -20.57
N ILE A 12 -3.16 -5.08 -21.73
CA ILE A 12 -2.44 -6.32 -22.05
C ILE A 12 -1.40 -6.65 -20.95
N VAL A 13 -0.69 -5.64 -20.46
CA VAL A 13 0.31 -5.83 -19.40
C VAL A 13 -0.36 -6.18 -18.08
N ASN A 14 -1.45 -5.49 -17.71
CA ASN A 14 -2.21 -5.77 -16.49
C ASN A 14 -2.79 -7.19 -16.47
N GLN A 15 -3.12 -7.73 -17.65
CA GLN A 15 -3.61 -9.10 -17.83
C GLN A 15 -2.47 -10.11 -18.10
N ASN A 16 -1.27 -9.87 -17.56
CA ASN A 16 -0.12 -10.76 -17.68
C ASN A 16 0.20 -11.13 -19.15
N LEU A 17 0.14 -10.14 -20.05
CA LEU A 17 0.38 -10.26 -21.49
C LEU A 17 -0.68 -11.11 -22.24
N ASN A 18 -1.84 -11.35 -21.63
CA ASN A 18 -2.95 -12.08 -22.22
C ASN A 18 -3.89 -11.12 -22.97
N VAL A 19 -3.79 -11.12 -24.31
CA VAL A 19 -4.59 -10.23 -25.17
C VAL A 19 -6.08 -10.59 -25.13
N THR A 20 -6.42 -11.85 -24.91
CA THR A 20 -7.81 -12.30 -24.83
C THR A 20 -8.47 -11.77 -23.56
N GLU A 21 -7.81 -11.91 -22.42
CA GLU A 21 -8.31 -11.35 -21.16
C GLU A 21 -8.38 -9.82 -21.20
N ALA A 22 -7.38 -9.15 -21.80
CA ALA A 22 -7.44 -7.72 -22.02
C ALA A 22 -8.65 -7.31 -22.88
N ALA A 23 -8.99 -8.11 -23.88
CA ALA A 23 -10.17 -7.87 -24.73
C ALA A 23 -11.48 -8.07 -23.95
N ASN A 24 -11.57 -9.08 -23.12
CA ASN A 24 -12.72 -9.33 -22.24
C ASN A 24 -12.91 -8.16 -21.25
N THR A 25 -11.85 -7.74 -20.56
CA THR A 25 -11.86 -6.61 -19.60
C THR A 25 -12.29 -5.29 -20.27
N LEU A 26 -11.86 -5.06 -21.52
CA LEU A 26 -12.19 -3.83 -22.27
C LEU A 26 -13.45 -3.93 -23.12
N PHE A 27 -14.22 -5.02 -23.00
CA PHE A 27 -15.46 -5.27 -23.74
C PHE A 27 -15.28 -5.08 -25.27
N THR A 28 -14.17 -5.63 -25.80
CA THR A 28 -13.82 -5.54 -27.22
C THR A 28 -13.33 -6.91 -27.76
N SER A 29 -12.97 -6.96 -29.05
CA SER A 29 -12.48 -8.18 -29.65
C SER A 29 -10.95 -8.28 -29.62
N GLN A 30 -10.42 -9.47 -29.38
CA GLN A 30 -8.98 -9.75 -29.42
C GLN A 30 -8.32 -9.33 -30.76
N PRO A 31 -8.93 -9.61 -31.97
CA PRO A 31 -8.38 -9.12 -33.22
C PRO A 31 -8.34 -7.59 -33.31
N GLY A 32 -9.35 -6.92 -32.71
CA GLY A 32 -9.41 -5.46 -32.64
C GLY A 32 -8.24 -4.87 -31.86
N ILE A 33 -7.98 -5.38 -30.65
CA ILE A 33 -6.82 -4.99 -29.85
C ILE A 33 -5.52 -5.24 -30.62
N SER A 34 -5.32 -6.46 -31.12
CA SER A 34 -4.08 -6.82 -31.83
C SER A 34 -3.81 -5.94 -33.04
N LYS A 35 -4.86 -5.57 -33.79
CA LYS A 35 -4.74 -4.64 -34.91
C LYS A 35 -4.32 -3.23 -34.44
N GLN A 36 -4.95 -2.72 -33.38
CA GLN A 36 -4.64 -1.37 -32.87
C GLN A 36 -3.24 -1.27 -32.26
N VAL A 37 -2.78 -2.33 -31.60
CA VAL A 37 -1.41 -2.41 -31.07
C VAL A 37 -0.40 -2.40 -32.22
N ARG A 38 -0.61 -3.20 -33.28
CA ARG A 38 0.27 -3.17 -34.46
C ARG A 38 0.32 -1.80 -35.12
N LEU A 39 -0.85 -1.14 -35.30
CA LEU A 39 -0.90 0.21 -35.86
C LEU A 39 -0.13 1.22 -35.01
N LEU A 40 -0.10 1.04 -33.67
CA LEU A 40 0.70 1.88 -32.79
C LEU A 40 2.21 1.59 -32.94
N GLU A 41 2.59 0.30 -33.01
CA GLU A 41 3.97 -0.12 -33.22
C GLU A 41 4.50 0.35 -34.58
N ASP A 42 3.69 0.23 -35.64
CA ASP A 42 4.01 0.74 -36.99
C ASP A 42 4.22 2.27 -37.02
N GLU A 43 3.34 3.01 -36.32
CA GLU A 43 3.44 4.47 -36.18
C GLU A 43 4.71 4.91 -35.44
N LEU A 44 5.08 4.15 -34.38
CA LEU A 44 6.28 4.43 -33.57
C LEU A 44 7.57 3.90 -34.21
N GLY A 45 7.46 3.03 -35.25
CA GLY A 45 8.60 2.41 -35.93
C GLY A 45 9.37 1.41 -35.06
N LEU A 46 8.71 0.83 -34.02
CA LEU A 46 9.34 -0.14 -33.13
C LEU A 46 8.29 -1.10 -32.53
N GLU A 47 8.76 -2.26 -32.06
CA GLU A 47 7.93 -3.22 -31.35
C GLU A 47 7.85 -2.89 -29.85
N ILE A 48 6.64 -2.89 -29.29
CA ILE A 48 6.37 -2.73 -27.86
C ILE A 48 6.46 -4.10 -27.17
N PHE A 49 5.99 -5.15 -27.86
CA PHE A 49 5.94 -6.50 -27.34
C PHE A 49 6.84 -7.46 -28.15
N GLU A 50 7.59 -8.26 -27.43
CA GLU A 50 8.25 -9.44 -27.98
C GLU A 50 7.21 -10.53 -28.25
N ARG A 51 7.23 -11.11 -29.46
CA ARG A 51 6.27 -12.13 -29.88
C ARG A 51 6.95 -13.46 -30.25
N ASN A 52 6.27 -14.56 -29.94
CA ASN A 52 6.57 -15.88 -30.50
C ASN A 52 5.35 -16.33 -31.29
N GLY A 53 5.41 -16.15 -32.60
CA GLY A 53 4.26 -16.37 -33.50
C GLY A 53 3.11 -15.40 -33.18
N LYS A 54 1.97 -15.92 -32.72
CA LYS A 54 0.79 -15.11 -32.37
C LYS A 54 0.74 -14.70 -30.90
N HIS A 55 1.63 -15.22 -30.06
CA HIS A 55 1.62 -14.98 -28.61
C HIS A 55 2.62 -13.88 -28.19
N ILE A 56 2.18 -12.99 -27.34
CA ILE A 56 3.04 -12.02 -26.66
C ILE A 56 3.80 -12.75 -25.56
N LYS A 57 5.12 -12.59 -25.50
CA LYS A 57 6.01 -13.24 -24.54
C LYS A 57 6.50 -12.29 -23.46
N ALA A 58 6.88 -11.08 -23.85
CA ALA A 58 7.47 -10.09 -22.97
C ALA A 58 7.27 -8.66 -23.52
N LEU A 59 7.59 -7.66 -22.71
CA LEU A 59 7.81 -6.28 -23.17
C LEU A 59 9.23 -6.12 -23.68
N THR A 60 9.40 -5.44 -24.81
CA THR A 60 10.72 -4.98 -25.24
C THR A 60 11.28 -3.93 -24.26
N PRO A 61 12.59 -3.64 -24.24
CA PRO A 61 13.13 -2.54 -23.43
C PRO A 61 12.47 -1.18 -23.73
N ALA A 62 12.14 -0.90 -24.98
CA ALA A 62 11.39 0.29 -25.39
C ALA A 62 9.93 0.19 -24.91
N GLY A 63 9.31 -0.98 -25.04
CA GLY A 63 7.94 -1.24 -24.60
C GLY A 63 7.73 -0.99 -23.12
N LYS A 64 8.68 -1.36 -22.25
CA LYS A 64 8.62 -1.05 -20.81
C LYS A 64 8.51 0.45 -20.55
N LYS A 65 9.32 1.26 -21.25
CA LYS A 65 9.30 2.74 -21.11
C LYS A 65 8.00 3.32 -21.66
N ILE A 66 7.55 2.83 -22.81
CA ILE A 66 6.31 3.31 -23.45
C ILE A 66 5.09 2.99 -22.57
N VAL A 67 5.00 1.79 -21.99
CA VAL A 67 3.89 1.40 -21.11
C VAL A 67 3.89 2.24 -19.82
N ALA A 68 5.06 2.55 -19.25
CA ALA A 68 5.15 3.44 -18.10
C ALA A 68 4.58 4.83 -18.43
N ILE A 69 5.02 5.46 -19.52
CA ILE A 69 4.49 6.76 -19.99
C ILE A 69 2.99 6.67 -20.32
N ALA A 70 2.55 5.56 -20.94
CA ALA A 70 1.14 5.37 -21.26
C ALA A 70 0.27 5.31 -19.99
N ARG A 71 0.72 4.67 -18.91
CA ARG A 71 0.04 4.67 -17.60
C ARG A 71 -0.13 6.09 -17.06
N GLU A 72 0.92 6.90 -17.07
CA GLU A 72 0.87 8.28 -16.63
C GLU A 72 -0.14 9.11 -17.45
N LEU A 73 -0.11 8.99 -18.78
CA LEU A 73 -1.05 9.67 -19.66
C LEU A 73 -2.51 9.25 -19.38
N LEU A 74 -2.76 7.97 -19.12
CA LEU A 74 -4.10 7.50 -18.77
C LEU A 74 -4.58 8.07 -17.42
N VAL A 75 -3.72 8.17 -16.42
CA VAL A 75 -4.02 8.83 -15.13
C VAL A 75 -4.34 10.31 -15.39
N LYS A 76 -3.56 11.02 -16.20
CA LYS A 76 -3.83 12.42 -16.58
C LYS A 76 -5.20 12.58 -17.28
N THR A 77 -5.59 11.64 -18.13
CA THR A 77 -6.93 11.69 -18.76
C THR A 77 -8.07 11.45 -17.77
N GLN A 78 -7.84 10.61 -16.75
CA GLN A 78 -8.79 10.44 -15.65
C GLN A 78 -8.87 11.71 -14.80
N SER A 79 -7.73 12.38 -14.56
CA SER A 79 -7.69 13.66 -13.84
C SER A 79 -8.51 14.76 -14.52
N ILE A 80 -8.53 14.82 -15.86
CA ILE A 80 -9.40 15.76 -16.59
C ILE A 80 -10.88 15.53 -16.26
N LYS A 81 -11.32 14.26 -16.20
CA LYS A 81 -12.69 13.92 -15.79
C LYS A 81 -12.93 14.28 -14.33
N ALA A 82 -11.99 13.96 -13.45
CA ALA A 82 -12.09 14.26 -12.02
C ALA A 82 -12.23 15.78 -11.77
N VAL A 83 -11.52 16.62 -12.55
CA VAL A 83 -11.73 18.09 -12.52
C VAL A 83 -13.16 18.45 -12.92
N ALA A 84 -13.67 17.91 -14.03
CA ALA A 84 -15.05 18.19 -14.44
C ALA A 84 -16.07 17.74 -13.39
N ASP A 85 -15.90 16.55 -12.83
CA ASP A 85 -16.75 16.00 -11.77
C ASP A 85 -16.69 16.85 -10.49
N GLU A 86 -15.53 17.42 -10.15
CA GLU A 86 -15.37 18.31 -9.00
C GLU A 86 -16.26 19.55 -9.10
N TYR A 87 -16.41 20.12 -10.30
CA TYR A 87 -17.26 21.31 -10.54
C TYR A 87 -18.74 20.96 -10.72
N THR A 88 -19.07 19.78 -11.19
CA THR A 88 -20.45 19.38 -11.49
C THR A 88 -21.10 18.57 -10.37
N GLN A 89 -20.34 17.74 -9.68
CA GLN A 89 -20.80 16.79 -8.65
C GLN A 89 -19.76 16.63 -7.53
N PRO A 90 -19.47 17.70 -6.74
CA PRO A 90 -18.33 17.72 -5.81
C PRO A 90 -18.42 16.66 -4.71
N ASN A 91 -19.63 16.23 -4.33
CA ASN A 91 -19.86 15.27 -3.25
C ASN A 91 -20.20 13.85 -3.75
N HIS A 92 -20.11 13.59 -5.06
CA HIS A 92 -20.33 12.27 -5.63
C HIS A 92 -19.03 11.71 -6.20
N GLY A 93 -18.84 10.42 -6.11
CA GLY A 93 -17.68 9.79 -6.72
C GLY A 93 -17.30 8.45 -6.09
N VAL A 94 -16.06 8.08 -6.33
CA VAL A 94 -15.48 6.85 -5.79
C VAL A 94 -14.09 7.18 -5.28
N LEU A 95 -13.79 6.75 -4.05
CA LEU A 95 -12.46 6.78 -3.48
C LEU A 95 -11.96 5.34 -3.30
N ARG A 96 -10.87 5.00 -3.97
CA ARG A 96 -10.24 3.68 -3.92
C ARG A 96 -8.95 3.77 -3.15
N ILE A 97 -8.79 2.94 -2.14
CA ILE A 97 -7.63 2.95 -1.25
C ILE A 97 -7.05 1.55 -1.18
N ALA A 98 -5.75 1.41 -1.41
CA ALA A 98 -5.03 0.17 -1.10
C ALA A 98 -4.32 0.29 0.25
N THR A 99 -4.37 -0.76 1.06
CA THR A 99 -3.73 -0.76 2.38
C THR A 99 -3.46 -2.19 2.89
N THR A 100 -2.73 -2.29 4.01
CA THR A 100 -2.53 -3.57 4.70
C THR A 100 -3.74 -3.96 5.54
N ASN A 101 -3.86 -5.25 5.88
CA ASN A 101 -4.95 -5.78 6.71
C ASN A 101 -5.03 -5.05 8.06
N THR A 102 -3.88 -4.83 8.71
CA THR A 102 -3.83 -4.13 10.01
C THR A 102 -4.40 -2.72 9.94
N GLN A 103 -4.05 -1.95 8.91
CA GLN A 103 -4.57 -0.60 8.73
C GLN A 103 -6.08 -0.60 8.43
N ALA A 104 -6.52 -1.50 7.55
CA ALA A 104 -7.94 -1.63 7.19
C ALA A 104 -8.81 -1.96 8.40
N ARG A 105 -8.30 -2.82 9.31
CA ARG A 105 -9.07 -3.32 10.44
C ARG A 105 -9.04 -2.40 11.66
N TYR A 106 -7.87 -1.84 12.00
CA TYR A 106 -7.69 -1.17 13.29
C TYR A 106 -7.65 0.35 13.18
N MET A 107 -7.24 0.91 12.04
CA MET A 107 -7.07 2.35 11.89
C MET A 107 -8.17 3.00 11.05
N LEU A 108 -8.61 2.35 9.99
CA LEU A 108 -9.59 2.93 9.08
C LEU A 108 -11.04 2.99 9.60
N PRO A 109 -11.55 2.12 10.49
CA PRO A 109 -12.98 2.13 10.83
C PRO A 109 -13.49 3.48 11.31
N SER A 110 -12.79 4.16 12.21
CA SER A 110 -13.17 5.48 12.72
C SER A 110 -13.09 6.58 11.66
N VAL A 111 -12.16 6.47 10.71
CA VAL A 111 -12.01 7.40 9.58
C VAL A 111 -13.14 7.19 8.58
N VAL A 112 -13.41 5.94 8.23
CA VAL A 112 -14.49 5.54 7.32
C VAL A 112 -15.86 5.99 7.86
N GLU A 113 -16.11 5.81 9.14
CA GLU A 113 -17.37 6.28 9.77
C GLU A 113 -17.56 7.79 9.60
N ARG A 114 -16.54 8.58 9.92
CA ARG A 114 -16.57 10.05 9.77
C ARG A 114 -16.70 10.48 8.32
N PHE A 115 -15.94 9.81 7.44
CA PHE A 115 -15.94 10.09 6.00
C PHE A 115 -17.32 9.81 5.38
N SER A 116 -17.90 8.63 5.64
CA SER A 116 -19.21 8.24 5.10
C SER A 116 -20.36 9.13 5.60
N LYS A 117 -20.26 9.66 6.84
CA LYS A 117 -21.21 10.66 7.34
C LYS A 117 -21.10 12.00 6.61
N LYS A 118 -19.88 12.42 6.25
CA LYS A 118 -19.66 13.68 5.55
C LYS A 118 -19.93 13.58 4.04
N TYR A 119 -19.64 12.42 3.44
CA TYR A 119 -19.74 12.15 2.01
C TYR A 119 -20.60 10.90 1.72
N PRO A 120 -21.92 10.95 1.97
CA PRO A 120 -22.80 9.77 1.83
C PRO A 120 -22.89 9.27 0.38
N ASP A 121 -22.65 10.14 -0.60
CA ASP A 121 -22.72 9.81 -2.04
C ASP A 121 -21.34 9.51 -2.66
N VAL A 122 -20.30 9.38 -1.84
CA VAL A 122 -18.97 8.91 -2.28
C VAL A 122 -18.80 7.45 -1.87
N SER A 123 -18.69 6.56 -2.84
CA SER A 123 -18.40 5.15 -2.59
C SER A 123 -16.95 4.99 -2.18
N LEU A 124 -16.68 4.25 -1.10
CA LEU A 124 -15.35 3.94 -0.60
C LEU A 124 -15.03 2.47 -0.88
N HIS A 125 -13.92 2.21 -1.57
CA HIS A 125 -13.43 0.87 -1.86
C HIS A 125 -12.04 0.68 -1.23
N ILE A 126 -11.90 -0.36 -0.40
CA ILE A 126 -10.65 -0.68 0.29
C ILE A 126 -10.12 -1.99 -0.28
N HIS A 127 -8.94 -1.95 -0.87
CA HIS A 127 -8.18 -3.08 -1.36
C HIS A 127 -7.10 -3.44 -0.34
N GLN A 128 -7.07 -4.69 0.08
CA GLN A 128 -6.06 -5.16 1.03
C GLN A 128 -4.99 -5.96 0.29
N GLY A 129 -3.72 -5.75 0.65
CA GLY A 129 -2.62 -6.45 0.00
C GLY A 129 -1.28 -6.34 0.71
N SER A 130 -0.29 -7.04 0.16
CA SER A 130 1.11 -6.86 0.53
C SER A 130 1.64 -5.48 0.04
N PRO A 131 2.77 -4.97 0.57
CA PRO A 131 3.35 -3.73 0.10
C PRO A 131 3.54 -3.67 -1.41
N THR A 132 3.99 -4.76 -2.04
CA THR A 132 4.14 -4.85 -3.51
C THR A 132 2.80 -4.74 -4.23
N GLN A 133 1.78 -5.46 -3.77
CA GLN A 133 0.43 -5.41 -4.35
C GLN A 133 -0.20 -4.02 -4.21
N ILE A 134 0.01 -3.35 -3.05
CA ILE A 134 -0.44 -1.98 -2.81
C ILE A 134 0.24 -1.02 -3.79
N TYR A 135 1.55 -1.15 -3.97
CA TYR A 135 2.32 -0.36 -4.93
C TYR A 135 1.85 -0.57 -6.36
N ASP A 136 1.69 -1.83 -6.79
CA ASP A 136 1.24 -2.17 -8.14
C ASP A 136 -0.17 -1.64 -8.42
N ALA A 137 -1.10 -1.74 -7.47
CA ALA A 137 -2.45 -1.20 -7.57
C ALA A 137 -2.44 0.33 -7.71
N LEU A 138 -1.54 1.02 -6.99
CA LEU A 138 -1.38 2.46 -7.13
C LEU A 138 -0.77 2.83 -8.48
N LEU A 139 0.27 2.13 -8.94
CA LEU A 139 0.91 2.39 -10.24
C LEU A 139 -0.01 2.09 -11.42
N SER A 140 -0.82 1.04 -11.33
CA SER A 140 -1.79 0.71 -12.40
C SER A 140 -2.93 1.72 -12.48
N GLY A 141 -3.19 2.49 -11.39
CA GLY A 141 -4.33 3.40 -11.28
C GLY A 141 -5.62 2.66 -10.90
N GLU A 142 -5.51 1.46 -10.37
CA GLU A 142 -6.62 0.71 -9.78
C GLU A 142 -7.12 1.38 -8.50
N VAL A 143 -6.20 2.01 -7.74
CA VAL A 143 -6.52 2.81 -6.56
C VAL A 143 -6.03 4.25 -6.68
N ASP A 144 -6.68 5.13 -5.94
CA ASP A 144 -6.39 6.57 -5.92
C ASP A 144 -5.32 6.91 -4.87
N LEU A 145 -5.41 6.27 -3.70
CA LEU A 145 -4.51 6.43 -2.56
C LEU A 145 -3.99 5.07 -2.10
N ALA A 146 -2.78 5.06 -1.54
CA ALA A 146 -2.27 3.92 -0.80
C ALA A 146 -1.92 4.33 0.64
N ILE A 147 -2.19 3.45 1.61
CA ILE A 147 -1.72 3.58 2.98
C ILE A 147 -0.68 2.49 3.20
N THR A 148 0.58 2.89 3.28
CA THR A 148 1.72 1.99 3.39
C THR A 148 2.41 2.15 4.73
N THR A 149 2.95 1.05 5.26
CA THR A 149 3.62 1.01 6.56
C THR A 149 5.03 0.45 6.47
N GLU A 150 5.33 -0.25 5.39
CA GLU A 150 6.62 -0.92 5.17
C GLU A 150 7.01 -0.83 3.70
N ALA A 151 8.26 -1.19 3.39
CA ALA A 151 8.79 -1.18 2.02
C ALA A 151 8.66 0.20 1.33
N GLN A 152 8.84 1.27 2.07
CA GLN A 152 8.67 2.66 1.60
C GLN A 152 9.53 2.99 0.38
N TYR A 153 10.69 2.34 0.22
CA TYR A 153 11.58 2.50 -0.95
C TYR A 153 10.89 2.09 -2.28
N LEU A 154 9.83 1.27 -2.26
CA LEU A 154 9.04 0.98 -3.46
C LEU A 154 8.28 2.20 -3.96
N PHE A 155 8.05 3.20 -3.11
CA PHE A 155 7.20 4.34 -3.36
C PHE A 155 7.98 5.62 -3.66
N ASP A 156 9.28 5.53 -3.94
CA ASP A 156 10.14 6.70 -4.12
C ASP A 156 9.72 7.62 -5.27
N ASP A 157 9.01 7.13 -6.29
CA ASP A 157 8.48 7.91 -7.42
C ASP A 157 7.08 8.51 -7.15
N LEU A 158 6.59 8.45 -5.91
CA LEU A 158 5.24 8.86 -5.52
C LEU A 158 5.30 9.96 -4.45
N VAL A 159 4.24 10.72 -4.30
CA VAL A 159 4.09 11.62 -3.15
C VAL A 159 3.86 10.78 -1.90
N LEU A 160 4.70 10.96 -0.88
CA LEU A 160 4.64 10.25 0.40
C LEU A 160 4.35 11.25 1.54
N LEU A 161 3.20 11.11 2.18
CA LEU A 161 2.79 11.94 3.30
C LEU A 161 2.94 11.15 4.61
N PRO A 162 3.81 11.54 5.54
CA PRO A 162 3.97 10.88 6.83
C PRO A 162 2.72 11.10 7.70
N CYS A 163 2.18 10.00 8.25
CA CYS A 163 0.93 10.05 9.02
C CYS A 163 1.15 9.87 10.53
N TYR A 164 1.78 8.79 10.93
CA TYR A 164 2.07 8.48 12.34
C TYR A 164 3.12 7.37 12.44
N LEU A 165 3.70 7.25 13.62
CA LEU A 165 4.58 6.14 14.00
C LEU A 165 3.77 5.06 14.72
N TRP A 166 4.22 3.81 14.63
CA TRP A 166 3.65 2.72 15.40
C TRP A 166 4.73 1.75 15.85
N ASN A 167 4.47 1.11 16.99
CA ASN A 167 5.37 0.17 17.61
C ASN A 167 4.87 -1.27 17.50
N ARG A 168 5.76 -2.21 17.74
CA ARG A 168 5.42 -3.63 17.90
C ARG A 168 5.23 -3.96 19.37
N SER A 169 4.28 -4.85 19.65
CA SER A 169 4.12 -5.49 20.93
C SER A 169 4.38 -6.99 20.80
N VAL A 170 4.87 -7.55 21.89
CA VAL A 170 4.96 -9.01 22.07
C VAL A 170 3.67 -9.48 22.70
N ILE A 171 3.01 -10.44 22.06
CA ILE A 171 1.71 -10.96 22.46
C ILE A 171 1.85 -12.39 22.98
N VAL A 172 1.33 -12.61 24.17
CA VAL A 172 1.35 -13.92 24.84
C VAL A 172 0.01 -14.22 25.49
N LYS A 173 -0.25 -15.47 25.81
CA LYS A 173 -1.37 -15.87 26.66
C LYS A 173 -1.19 -15.35 28.09
N ASN A 174 -2.28 -15.16 28.82
CA ASN A 174 -2.26 -14.70 30.23
C ASN A 174 -1.43 -15.61 31.16
N ASP A 175 -1.38 -16.91 30.86
CA ASP A 175 -0.65 -17.91 31.63
C ASP A 175 0.81 -18.13 31.18
N HIS A 176 1.26 -17.38 30.17
CA HIS A 176 2.62 -17.49 29.64
C HIS A 176 3.65 -16.84 30.61
N PRO A 177 4.87 -17.42 30.78
CA PRO A 177 5.90 -16.86 31.68
C PRO A 177 6.23 -15.37 31.38
N LEU A 178 6.21 -14.94 30.12
CA LEU A 178 6.45 -13.55 29.73
C LEU A 178 5.32 -12.60 30.13
N ALA A 179 4.11 -13.07 30.44
CA ALA A 179 2.98 -12.20 30.79
C ALA A 179 3.23 -11.31 32.01
N GLN A 180 4.15 -11.72 32.89
CA GLN A 180 4.54 -10.98 34.08
C GLN A 180 5.92 -10.30 33.93
N CYS A 181 6.52 -10.34 32.74
CA CYS A 181 7.83 -9.75 32.49
C CYS A 181 7.71 -8.22 32.44
N GLN A 182 8.41 -7.52 33.34
CA GLN A 182 8.39 -6.06 33.39
C GLN A 182 9.38 -5.43 32.39
N ASN A 183 10.49 -6.10 32.11
CA ASN A 183 11.54 -5.63 31.21
C ASN A 183 11.90 -6.76 30.25
N LEU A 184 11.14 -6.85 29.16
CA LEU A 184 11.41 -7.85 28.12
C LEU A 184 12.72 -7.50 27.42
N THR A 185 13.62 -8.47 27.25
CA THR A 185 14.83 -8.31 26.44
C THR A 185 14.78 -9.22 25.22
N ILE A 186 15.62 -8.93 24.23
CA ILE A 186 15.67 -9.73 23.02
C ILE A 186 16.23 -11.14 23.29
N GLU A 187 17.12 -11.28 24.28
CA GLU A 187 17.66 -12.56 24.75
C GLU A 187 16.58 -13.41 25.41
N GLU A 188 15.67 -12.76 26.17
CA GLU A 188 14.55 -13.49 26.77
C GLU A 188 13.57 -13.93 25.69
N LEU A 189 13.26 -13.04 24.73
CA LEU A 189 12.38 -13.34 23.61
C LEU A 189 12.93 -14.46 22.70
N SER A 190 14.24 -14.53 22.53
CA SER A 190 14.91 -15.53 21.68
C SER A 190 14.75 -16.98 22.18
N LYS A 191 14.35 -17.18 23.42
CA LYS A 191 14.13 -18.51 23.99
C LYS A 191 12.83 -19.18 23.55
N TYR A 192 11.95 -18.42 22.90
CA TYR A 192 10.60 -18.87 22.53
C TYR A 192 10.43 -18.97 21.02
N PRO A 193 9.58 -19.88 20.54
CA PRO A 193 9.16 -19.87 19.14
C PRO A 193 8.31 -18.62 18.86
N LEU A 194 8.52 -18.01 17.69
CA LEU A 194 7.91 -16.74 17.30
C LEU A 194 6.84 -16.93 16.24
N VAL A 195 5.74 -16.21 16.39
CA VAL A 195 4.64 -16.09 15.45
C VAL A 195 4.56 -14.62 15.04
N THR A 196 4.73 -14.29 13.76
CA THR A 196 4.84 -12.90 13.33
C THR A 196 4.29 -12.66 11.94
N TYR A 197 4.41 -11.43 11.43
CA TYR A 197 4.05 -11.12 10.06
C TYR A 197 4.94 -11.85 9.04
N THR A 198 4.33 -12.19 7.91
CA THR A 198 5.10 -12.55 6.72
C THR A 198 5.81 -11.29 6.23
N PHE A 199 7.12 -11.23 6.42
CA PHE A 199 7.92 -10.10 5.99
C PHE A 199 7.97 -10.06 4.46
N GLY A 200 7.71 -8.89 3.92
CA GLY A 200 7.74 -8.66 2.48
C GLY A 200 9.13 -8.98 1.90
N PHE A 201 9.16 -9.34 0.67
CA PHE A 201 10.24 -9.89 -0.17
C PHE A 201 11.54 -9.07 -0.27
N THR A 202 11.83 -8.13 0.62
CA THR A 202 12.74 -7.02 0.32
C THR A 202 13.78 -6.72 1.40
N GLY A 203 14.41 -7.73 1.94
CA GLY A 203 15.58 -7.51 2.78
C GLY A 203 15.36 -7.76 4.28
N VAL A 204 16.34 -7.37 5.09
CA VAL A 204 16.35 -7.57 6.55
C VAL A 204 15.18 -6.81 7.16
N SER A 205 14.24 -7.53 7.76
CA SER A 205 13.13 -6.92 8.51
C SER A 205 13.65 -6.25 9.78
N ASP A 206 12.86 -5.35 10.38
CA ASP A 206 13.20 -4.76 11.68
C ASP A 206 13.38 -5.85 12.75
N LEU A 207 12.65 -6.96 12.64
CA LEU A 207 12.80 -8.12 13.51
C LEU A 207 14.18 -8.77 13.30
N ASP A 208 14.55 -9.09 12.04
CA ASP A 208 15.87 -9.66 11.74
C ASP A 208 16.99 -8.72 12.17
N TYR A 209 16.80 -7.40 11.95
CA TYR A 209 17.78 -6.41 12.40
C TYR A 209 17.96 -6.44 13.92
N ALA A 210 16.87 -6.46 14.69
CA ALA A 210 16.93 -6.47 16.15
C ALA A 210 17.66 -7.74 16.67
N PHE A 211 17.30 -8.92 16.15
CA PHE A 211 17.95 -10.18 16.54
C PHE A 211 19.43 -10.24 16.11
N ASN A 212 19.72 -9.90 14.86
CA ASN A 212 21.10 -9.92 14.35
C ASN A 212 22.01 -8.93 15.09
N SER A 213 21.49 -7.75 15.47
CA SER A 213 22.23 -6.75 16.25
C SER A 213 22.63 -7.27 17.65
N ALA A 214 21.86 -8.18 18.21
CA ALA A 214 22.15 -8.86 19.46
C ALA A 214 22.98 -10.16 19.26
N GLY A 215 23.35 -10.50 18.02
CA GLY A 215 24.04 -11.77 17.72
C GLY A 215 23.15 -13.01 17.87
N LEU A 216 21.84 -12.85 17.78
CA LEU A 216 20.82 -13.89 17.93
C LEU A 216 20.11 -14.16 16.60
N LEU A 217 19.47 -15.33 16.51
CA LEU A 217 18.62 -15.70 15.39
C LEU A 217 17.18 -15.92 15.90
N PRO A 218 16.17 -15.33 15.23
CA PRO A 218 14.78 -15.56 15.60
C PRO A 218 14.33 -16.97 15.24
N ASN A 219 13.68 -17.67 16.17
CA ASN A 219 13.06 -18.97 15.90
C ASN A 219 11.61 -18.74 15.39
N ILE A 220 11.45 -18.36 14.14
CA ILE A 220 10.14 -18.11 13.53
C ILE A 220 9.50 -19.44 13.12
N VAL A 221 8.42 -19.81 13.80
CA VAL A 221 7.68 -21.07 13.54
C VAL A 221 6.43 -20.87 12.71
N PHE A 222 5.92 -19.64 12.64
CA PHE A 222 4.73 -19.34 11.85
C PHE A 222 4.71 -17.87 11.43
N THR A 223 4.26 -17.61 10.20
CA THR A 223 4.05 -16.25 9.69
C THR A 223 2.66 -16.09 9.09
N ALA A 224 2.09 -14.89 9.21
CA ALA A 224 0.81 -14.52 8.61
C ALA A 224 0.82 -13.05 8.15
N THR A 225 -0.09 -12.68 7.27
CA THR A 225 -0.27 -11.29 6.82
C THR A 225 -1.23 -10.49 7.70
N ASP A 226 -1.91 -11.16 8.64
CA ASP A 226 -2.99 -10.62 9.45
C ASP A 226 -2.72 -10.82 10.95
N ALA A 227 -2.89 -9.75 11.73
CA ALA A 227 -2.68 -9.78 13.18
C ALA A 227 -3.66 -10.72 13.91
N ASP A 228 -4.91 -10.84 13.43
CA ASP A 228 -5.88 -11.75 14.06
C ASP A 228 -5.51 -13.22 13.85
N VAL A 229 -4.89 -13.53 12.70
CA VAL A 229 -4.32 -14.86 12.47
C VAL A 229 -3.16 -15.08 13.45
N ILE A 230 -2.27 -14.11 13.62
CA ILE A 230 -1.16 -14.22 14.62
C ILE A 230 -1.75 -14.47 16.02
N LYS A 231 -2.73 -13.66 16.47
CA LYS A 231 -3.41 -13.85 17.76
C LYS A 231 -4.02 -15.24 17.92
N THR A 232 -4.63 -15.75 16.85
CA THR A 232 -5.23 -17.09 16.85
C THR A 232 -4.19 -18.18 17.14
N TYR A 233 -3.02 -18.11 16.48
CA TYR A 233 -1.99 -19.12 16.70
C TYR A 233 -1.23 -18.94 18.01
N VAL A 234 -1.16 -17.73 18.56
CA VAL A 234 -0.70 -17.49 19.94
C VAL A 234 -1.67 -18.15 20.95
N ARG A 235 -2.98 -18.00 20.75
CA ARG A 235 -4.01 -18.67 21.57
C ARG A 235 -3.89 -20.19 21.56
N LEU A 236 -3.54 -20.76 20.42
CA LEU A 236 -3.27 -22.20 20.28
C LEU A 236 -1.95 -22.65 20.91
N GLY A 237 -1.14 -21.70 21.42
CA GLY A 237 0.12 -22.01 22.08
C GLY A 237 1.27 -22.35 21.12
N LEU A 238 1.17 -21.93 19.84
CA LEU A 238 2.22 -22.21 18.84
C LEU A 238 3.51 -21.44 19.13
N GLY A 239 3.39 -20.26 19.76
CA GLY A 239 4.54 -19.43 20.12
C GLY A 239 4.12 -18.05 20.63
N VAL A 240 5.12 -17.21 20.77
CA VAL A 240 5.00 -15.80 21.16
C VAL A 240 4.73 -14.94 19.93
N GLY A 241 3.67 -14.13 19.97
CA GLY A 241 3.30 -13.25 18.87
C GLY A 241 4.13 -11.96 18.85
N ILE A 242 4.53 -11.51 17.66
CA ILE A 242 5.09 -10.17 17.46
C ILE A 242 4.22 -9.48 16.40
N MET A 243 3.52 -8.42 16.80
CA MET A 243 2.61 -7.70 15.90
C MET A 243 2.52 -6.21 16.24
N ALA A 244 1.85 -5.44 15.40
CA ALA A 244 1.59 -4.02 15.64
C ALA A 244 0.78 -3.82 16.94
N SER A 245 1.21 -2.91 17.81
CA SER A 245 0.60 -2.64 19.11
C SER A 245 -0.89 -2.31 19.00
N MET A 246 -1.27 -1.55 17.96
CA MET A 246 -2.65 -1.17 17.68
C MET A 246 -3.58 -2.35 17.39
N ALA A 247 -3.03 -3.52 17.08
CA ALA A 247 -3.84 -4.71 16.80
C ALA A 247 -4.23 -5.51 18.05
N HIS A 248 -3.70 -5.17 19.22
CA HIS A 248 -4.21 -5.66 20.51
C HIS A 248 -5.34 -4.74 20.99
N THR A 249 -6.49 -5.31 21.23
CA THR A 249 -7.70 -4.57 21.60
C THR A 249 -8.25 -5.01 22.96
N PRO A 250 -9.13 -4.21 23.61
CA PRO A 250 -9.75 -4.60 24.88
C PRO A 250 -10.56 -5.89 24.83
N GLU A 251 -10.93 -6.38 23.65
CA GLU A 251 -11.61 -7.66 23.43
C GLU A 251 -10.68 -8.85 23.60
N ASP A 252 -9.36 -8.66 23.46
CA ASP A 252 -8.34 -9.70 23.56
C ASP A 252 -7.99 -10.04 25.04
N LYS A 253 -9.00 -10.29 25.89
CA LYS A 253 -8.88 -10.46 27.34
C LYS A 253 -8.04 -11.67 27.77
N ASP A 254 -7.86 -12.63 26.89
CA ASP A 254 -7.08 -13.85 27.05
C ASP A 254 -5.62 -13.70 26.65
N LEU A 255 -5.25 -12.52 26.12
CA LEU A 255 -3.89 -12.20 25.69
C LEU A 255 -3.34 -11.00 26.46
N VAL A 256 -2.03 -10.99 26.65
CA VAL A 256 -1.25 -9.87 27.20
C VAL A 256 -0.38 -9.29 26.11
N ALA A 257 -0.46 -7.96 25.94
CA ALA A 257 0.46 -7.21 25.09
C ALA A 257 1.58 -6.61 25.95
N ILE A 258 2.81 -6.96 25.65
CA ILE A 258 4.02 -6.46 26.30
C ILE A 258 4.65 -5.45 25.36
N ASP A 259 4.91 -4.25 25.84
CA ASP A 259 5.61 -3.23 25.05
C ASP A 259 7.00 -3.71 24.63
N ALA A 260 7.28 -3.61 23.34
CA ALA A 260 8.56 -3.98 22.75
C ALA A 260 9.17 -2.82 21.93
N SER A 261 8.74 -1.59 22.20
CA SER A 261 9.21 -0.36 21.52
C SER A 261 10.71 -0.11 21.73
N HIS A 262 11.27 -0.59 22.83
CA HIS A 262 12.69 -0.51 23.13
C HIS A 262 13.53 -1.61 22.44
N ILE A 263 12.89 -2.66 21.92
CA ILE A 263 13.53 -3.76 21.19
C ILE A 263 13.46 -3.51 19.68
N PHE A 264 12.29 -3.13 19.19
CA PHE A 264 12.03 -2.93 17.77
C PHE A 264 11.90 -1.44 17.43
N ARG A 265 12.45 -1.05 16.29
CA ARG A 265 12.29 0.31 15.79
C ARG A 265 10.82 0.60 15.49
N SER A 266 10.40 1.85 15.74
CA SER A 266 9.10 2.32 15.30
C SER A 266 9.02 2.32 13.77
N SER A 267 7.91 1.88 13.25
CA SER A 267 7.58 1.94 11.82
C SER A 267 6.70 3.15 11.53
N MET A 268 6.81 3.71 10.33
CA MET A 268 6.03 4.87 9.91
C MET A 268 4.91 4.44 8.97
N THR A 269 3.71 4.91 9.23
CA THR A 269 2.60 4.84 8.27
C THR A 269 2.56 6.10 7.44
N GLN A 270 2.41 5.95 6.12
CA GLN A 270 2.34 7.05 5.15
C GLN A 270 1.15 6.86 4.21
N ILE A 271 0.59 7.97 3.73
CA ILE A 271 -0.28 7.97 2.56
C ILE A 271 0.58 8.23 1.32
N ALA A 272 0.38 7.42 0.29
CA ALA A 272 1.04 7.56 -1.00
C ALA A 272 0.02 7.79 -2.12
N PHE A 273 0.38 8.64 -3.09
CA PHE A 273 -0.38 8.85 -4.32
C PHE A 273 0.53 9.33 -5.46
N LYS A 274 0.04 9.25 -6.69
CA LYS A 274 0.80 9.67 -7.88
C LYS A 274 0.82 11.20 -8.02
N HIS A 275 1.94 11.77 -8.42
CA HIS A 275 2.03 13.19 -8.80
C HIS A 275 1.06 13.59 -9.93
N SER A 276 0.61 12.63 -10.72
CA SER A 276 -0.27 12.88 -11.88
C SER A 276 -1.76 12.86 -11.57
N ILE A 277 -2.16 12.45 -10.35
CA ILE A 277 -3.57 12.41 -9.95
C ILE A 277 -4.08 13.81 -9.63
N PHE A 278 -5.35 14.08 -9.95
CA PHE A 278 -6.06 15.22 -9.40
C PHE A 278 -6.79 14.79 -8.13
N LEU A 279 -6.36 15.30 -6.98
CA LEU A 279 -7.05 15.06 -5.72
C LEU A 279 -8.33 15.89 -5.65
N ARG A 280 -9.48 15.22 -5.49
CA ARG A 280 -10.77 15.85 -5.27
C ARG A 280 -10.92 16.29 -3.80
N ASN A 281 -11.82 17.22 -3.51
CA ASN A 281 -12.01 17.76 -2.16
C ASN A 281 -12.24 16.68 -1.11
N TYR A 282 -13.03 15.65 -1.41
CA TYR A 282 -13.25 14.54 -0.48
C TYR A 282 -11.97 13.71 -0.21
N MET A 283 -11.02 13.68 -1.15
CA MET A 283 -9.73 13.00 -0.94
C MET A 283 -8.84 13.77 0.04
N TYR A 284 -8.75 15.10 -0.07
CA TYR A 284 -8.07 15.94 0.93
C TYR A 284 -8.68 15.78 2.30
N ASP A 285 -10.01 15.75 2.39
CA ASP A 285 -10.69 15.55 3.66
C ASP A 285 -10.44 14.15 4.25
N PHE A 286 -10.41 13.11 3.41
CA PHE A 286 -10.03 11.77 3.86
C PHE A 286 -8.60 11.75 4.41
N ILE A 287 -7.64 12.34 3.71
CA ILE A 287 -6.23 12.46 4.15
C ILE A 287 -6.17 13.16 5.51
N ASN A 288 -6.86 14.29 5.67
CA ASN A 288 -6.91 15.02 6.93
C ASN A 288 -7.62 14.26 8.05
N MET A 289 -8.71 13.53 7.75
CA MET A 289 -9.39 12.67 8.73
C MET A 289 -8.51 11.51 9.19
N PHE A 290 -7.69 10.95 8.30
CA PHE A 290 -6.75 9.89 8.63
C PHE A 290 -5.58 10.40 9.45
N SER A 291 -5.06 11.57 9.11
CA SER A 291 -3.90 12.20 9.75
C SER A 291 -4.12 13.71 9.85
N PRO A 292 -4.60 14.22 11.02
CA PRO A 292 -5.08 15.60 11.17
C PRO A 292 -4.05 16.70 10.91
N HIS A 293 -2.75 16.42 11.06
CA HIS A 293 -1.70 17.39 10.74
C HIS A 293 -1.51 17.59 9.23
N LEU A 294 -1.96 16.63 8.40
CA LEU A 294 -1.92 16.76 6.94
C LEU A 294 -3.04 17.70 6.47
N THR A 295 -2.81 18.98 6.61
CA THR A 295 -3.74 20.00 6.12
C THR A 295 -3.70 20.09 4.60
N ARG A 296 -4.79 20.56 4.01
CA ARG A 296 -4.86 20.74 2.54
C ARG A 296 -3.69 21.54 1.97
N PRO A 297 -3.29 22.71 2.53
CA PRO A 297 -2.14 23.46 2.02
C PRO A 297 -0.83 22.64 2.03
N MET A 298 -0.61 21.81 3.05
CA MET A 298 0.58 20.94 3.13
C MET A 298 0.55 19.85 2.06
N VAL A 299 -0.60 19.24 1.84
CA VAL A 299 -0.77 18.24 0.77
C VAL A 299 -0.55 18.86 -0.60
N GLU A 300 -1.18 20.02 -0.89
CA GLU A 300 -0.99 20.76 -2.15
C GLU A 300 0.49 21.19 -2.34
N GLN A 301 1.20 21.51 -1.28
CA GLN A 301 2.62 21.81 -1.35
C GLN A 301 3.44 20.56 -1.69
N ALA A 302 3.14 19.42 -1.05
CA ALA A 302 3.80 18.14 -1.33
C ALA A 302 3.56 17.67 -2.79
N GLU A 303 2.36 17.87 -3.34
CA GLU A 303 2.03 17.55 -4.75
C GLU A 303 2.91 18.31 -5.75
N ARG A 304 3.31 19.54 -5.43
CA ARG A 304 4.16 20.39 -6.30
C ARG A 304 5.63 20.01 -6.27
N LEU A 305 6.05 19.27 -5.24
CA LEU A 305 7.43 18.81 -5.09
C LEU A 305 7.58 17.48 -5.84
N HIS A 306 8.52 17.44 -6.80
CA HIS A 306 8.84 16.23 -7.58
C HIS A 306 9.98 15.41 -6.98
N ASP A 307 10.53 15.87 -5.85
CA ASP A 307 11.63 15.21 -5.13
C ASP A 307 11.14 14.81 -3.74
N ASN A 308 11.17 13.52 -3.46
CA ASN A 308 10.76 12.97 -2.16
C ASN A 308 11.62 13.46 -0.99
N ASN A 309 12.87 13.86 -1.23
CA ASN A 309 13.68 14.48 -0.18
C ASN A 309 13.15 15.88 0.16
N ALA A 310 12.65 16.61 -0.83
CA ALA A 310 11.99 17.90 -0.59
C ALA A 310 10.64 17.71 0.12
N VAL A 311 9.89 16.65 -0.24
CA VAL A 311 8.66 16.30 0.49
C VAL A 311 8.97 15.92 1.94
N LYS A 312 9.99 15.09 2.20
CA LYS A 312 10.42 14.74 3.56
C LYS A 312 10.75 15.98 4.39
N LYS A 313 11.52 16.91 3.82
CA LYS A 313 11.88 18.19 4.49
C LYS A 313 10.68 19.04 4.88
N LEU A 314 9.59 18.98 4.12
CA LEU A 314 8.35 19.69 4.43
C LEU A 314 7.75 19.24 5.79
N PHE A 315 8.08 18.02 6.21
CA PHE A 315 7.54 17.39 7.41
C PHE A 315 8.60 17.18 8.52
N ASP A 316 9.83 17.67 8.36
CA ASP A 316 10.91 17.48 9.34
C ASP A 316 10.54 18.05 10.73
N ASP A 317 9.78 19.15 10.79
CA ASP A 317 9.35 19.80 12.03
C ASP A 317 8.03 19.22 12.58
N VAL A 318 7.42 18.26 11.91
CA VAL A 318 6.15 17.65 12.33
C VAL A 318 6.42 16.52 13.32
N VAL A 319 5.96 16.68 14.55
CA VAL A 319 6.00 15.62 15.56
C VAL A 319 4.86 14.64 15.26
N LEU A 320 5.25 13.45 14.84
CA LEU A 320 4.28 12.38 14.54
C LEU A 320 3.80 11.71 15.83
N GLU A 321 2.49 11.49 15.92
CA GLU A 321 1.89 10.68 16.98
C GLU A 321 2.41 9.24 16.91
N VAL A 322 2.62 8.60 18.06
CA VAL A 322 2.93 7.16 18.17
C VAL A 322 1.65 6.42 18.55
N ARG A 323 1.27 5.43 17.79
CA ARG A 323 0.03 4.64 17.95
C ARG A 323 0.29 3.17 18.24
#